data_de50b54d373d9684140d8d308b1f82d7
#
_entry.id   de50b54d373d9684140d8d308b1f82d7
#
_cell.length_a   1.000
_cell.length_b   1.000
_cell.length_c   1.000
_cell.angle_alpha   90.00
_cell.angle_beta   90.00
_cell.angle_gamma   90.00
#
_symmetry.space_group_name_H-M   'P 1'
#
loop_
_entity.id
_entity.type
_entity.pdbx_description
1 polymer ?
#
loop_
_entity_poly.entity_id
_entity_poly.type
_entity_poly.pdbx_seq_one_letter_code
_entity_poly.pdbx_strand_id
1 'polypeptide(L)'
;MPAEVFGPDYAFLPSDKILNFDEIERLVKIFVSLGVKKVRITGGEPLLRRDLPELIARIHRIEGVEDIALTTNGSLLKKYAQPLAQAGLSRVSVSLDSLDEERFFEMNGHRGKVLPVLEGIEKAAEAGLQVKINMVVQKGKNDQDIVTMAQFFKEKQHILRFIEYMDVGNSNGWRLDDVVSKKDIIEHIHQFSPLQPVAPNYRGEVATRFQYQDAQGEIGVISSVTDSFCSNCSRARLSAEGSLYTCLFATEGTDLRELLRSGQDDAAIIKCITNVWETRNDRYSDERNEQTMAKRKNSKIEMSHIGG
;
A
#
# COMPACT_ATOMS: atom_id res chain seq x y z
N MET A 1 -3.14 11.84 2.92
CA MET A 1 -4.10 12.41 1.93
C MET A 1 -4.15 13.91 2.16
N PRO A 2 -3.83 14.75 1.14
CA PRO A 2 -3.83 16.21 1.30
C PRO A 2 -5.20 16.71 1.79
N ALA A 3 -5.20 17.55 2.83
CA ALA A 3 -6.45 18.04 3.43
C ALA A 3 -7.22 18.99 2.50
N GLU A 4 -6.49 19.67 1.59
CA GLU A 4 -7.04 20.57 0.59
C GLU A 4 -7.90 19.85 -0.45
N VAL A 5 -7.62 18.56 -0.72
CA VAL A 5 -8.35 17.73 -1.70
C VAL A 5 -9.42 16.91 -1.01
N PHE A 6 -9.11 16.35 0.16
CA PHE A 6 -9.99 15.44 0.90
C PHE A 6 -10.52 16.12 2.17
N GLY A 7 -11.02 17.35 2.02
CA GLY A 7 -11.62 18.11 3.10
C GLY A 7 -12.92 17.50 3.65
N PRO A 8 -13.55 18.17 4.63
CA PRO A 8 -14.82 17.71 5.23
C PRO A 8 -15.95 17.53 4.22
N ASP A 9 -15.92 18.30 3.13
CA ASP A 9 -16.95 18.32 2.08
C ASP A 9 -16.65 17.34 0.93
N TYR A 10 -15.60 16.53 1.04
CA TYR A 10 -15.28 15.54 0.00
C TYR A 10 -16.37 14.47 -0.06
N ALA A 11 -17.05 14.41 -1.22
CA ALA A 11 -18.08 13.42 -1.48
C ALA A 11 -17.47 12.05 -1.78
N PHE A 12 -17.51 11.15 -0.79
CA PHE A 12 -17.19 9.74 -1.02
C PHE A 12 -18.22 9.07 -1.91
N LEU A 13 -17.84 7.97 -2.55
CA LEU A 13 -18.75 7.20 -3.37
C LEU A 13 -19.97 6.73 -2.57
N PRO A 14 -21.19 6.84 -3.12
CA PRO A 14 -22.38 6.26 -2.52
C PRO A 14 -22.24 4.76 -2.31
N SER A 15 -22.87 4.23 -1.25
CA SER A 15 -22.73 2.82 -0.87
C SER A 15 -23.20 1.82 -1.93
N ASP A 16 -24.18 2.21 -2.76
CA ASP A 16 -24.69 1.41 -3.88
C ASP A 16 -23.69 1.29 -5.04
N LYS A 17 -22.72 2.20 -5.13
CA LYS A 17 -21.62 2.14 -6.10
C LYS A 17 -20.41 1.36 -5.61
N ILE A 18 -20.34 1.04 -4.33
CA ILE A 18 -19.26 0.24 -3.75
C ILE A 18 -19.63 -1.25 -3.85
N LEU A 19 -18.64 -2.09 -4.13
CA LEU A 19 -18.81 -3.55 -4.11
C LEU A 19 -19.24 -4.02 -2.71
N ASN A 20 -20.26 -4.86 -2.64
CA ASN A 20 -20.62 -5.57 -1.42
C ASN A 20 -19.68 -6.77 -1.17
N PHE A 21 -19.82 -7.43 -0.02
CA PHE A 21 -18.93 -8.54 0.33
C PHE A 21 -19.09 -9.78 -0.55
N ASP A 22 -20.29 -10.03 -1.05
CA ASP A 22 -20.53 -11.16 -1.96
C ASP A 22 -19.88 -10.92 -3.33
N GLU A 23 -19.95 -9.69 -3.84
CA GLU A 23 -19.27 -9.27 -5.06
C GLU A 23 -17.73 -9.36 -4.92
N ILE A 24 -17.18 -8.90 -3.78
CA ILE A 24 -15.74 -8.99 -3.48
C ILE A 24 -15.31 -10.45 -3.37
N GLU A 25 -16.04 -11.27 -2.63
CA GLU A 25 -15.74 -12.69 -2.45
C GLU A 25 -15.74 -13.43 -3.81
N ARG A 26 -16.75 -13.17 -4.66
CA ARG A 26 -16.83 -13.73 -6.01
C ARG A 26 -15.62 -13.35 -6.86
N LEU A 27 -15.24 -12.06 -6.88
CA LEU A 27 -14.05 -11.60 -7.62
C LEU A 27 -12.75 -12.21 -7.06
N VAL A 28 -12.59 -12.32 -5.74
CA VAL A 28 -11.40 -12.96 -5.15
C VAL A 28 -11.31 -14.43 -5.57
N LYS A 29 -12.42 -15.18 -5.57
CA LYS A 29 -12.45 -16.56 -6.09
C LYS A 29 -11.99 -16.64 -7.55
N ILE A 30 -12.47 -15.72 -8.39
CA ILE A 30 -12.06 -15.61 -9.79
C ILE A 30 -10.55 -15.29 -9.89
N PHE A 31 -10.04 -14.32 -9.14
CA PHE A 31 -8.61 -14.02 -9.13
C PHE A 31 -7.76 -15.19 -8.65
N VAL A 32 -8.23 -15.94 -7.66
CA VAL A 32 -7.55 -17.16 -7.17
C VAL A 32 -7.49 -18.23 -8.26
N SER A 33 -8.58 -18.45 -9.01
CA SER A 33 -8.59 -19.39 -10.15
C SER A 33 -7.59 -18.99 -11.25
N LEU A 34 -7.22 -17.71 -11.33
CA LEU A 34 -6.19 -17.16 -12.21
C LEU A 34 -4.79 -17.16 -11.58
N GLY A 35 -4.60 -17.76 -10.40
CA GLY A 35 -3.31 -17.93 -9.73
C GLY A 35 -2.95 -16.86 -8.72
N VAL A 36 -3.86 -15.95 -8.35
CA VAL A 36 -3.63 -14.98 -7.27
C VAL A 36 -3.64 -15.70 -5.93
N LYS A 37 -2.58 -15.53 -5.14
CA LYS A 37 -2.38 -16.16 -3.83
C LYS A 37 -2.40 -15.16 -2.67
N LYS A 38 -2.17 -13.87 -2.96
CA LYS A 38 -2.02 -12.82 -1.96
C LYS A 38 -3.03 -11.72 -2.17
N VAL A 39 -3.78 -11.41 -1.13
CA VAL A 39 -4.78 -10.34 -1.12
C VAL A 39 -4.32 -9.24 -0.18
N ARG A 40 -4.31 -8.00 -0.65
CA ARG A 40 -4.05 -6.83 0.19
C ARG A 40 -5.28 -5.95 0.27
N ILE A 41 -5.79 -5.79 1.46
CA ILE A 41 -6.88 -4.85 1.75
C ILE A 41 -6.27 -3.47 1.98
N THR A 42 -6.79 -2.49 1.27
CA THR A 42 -6.38 -1.08 1.34
C THR A 42 -7.59 -0.19 1.00
N GLY A 43 -7.38 1.00 0.53
CA GLY A 43 -8.43 1.93 0.12
C GLY A 43 -8.03 3.34 0.49
N GLY A 44 -8.97 4.19 0.90
CA GLY A 44 -8.65 5.37 1.69
C GLY A 44 -8.13 4.91 3.06
N GLU A 45 -9.06 4.61 3.99
CA GLU A 45 -8.73 3.93 5.24
C GLU A 45 -9.65 2.70 5.41
N PRO A 46 -9.13 1.48 5.27
CA PRO A 46 -9.96 0.28 5.28
C PRO A 46 -10.64 0.02 6.64
N LEU A 47 -10.05 0.46 7.75
CA LEU A 47 -10.62 0.28 9.08
C LEU A 47 -11.90 1.10 9.33
N LEU A 48 -12.26 2.01 8.41
CA LEU A 48 -13.54 2.71 8.41
C LEU A 48 -14.66 1.87 7.78
N ARG A 49 -14.32 0.81 7.02
CA ARG A 49 -15.34 -0.07 6.45
C ARG A 49 -15.98 -0.91 7.54
N ARG A 50 -17.31 -0.78 7.64
CA ARG A 50 -18.10 -1.60 8.59
C ARG A 50 -17.86 -3.08 8.31
N ASP A 51 -17.78 -3.87 9.37
CA ASP A 51 -17.68 -5.33 9.33
C ASP A 51 -16.49 -5.88 8.53
N LEU A 52 -15.39 -5.10 8.44
CA LEU A 52 -14.16 -5.53 7.75
C LEU A 52 -13.62 -6.90 8.23
N PRO A 53 -13.65 -7.26 9.52
CA PRO A 53 -13.25 -8.61 9.95
C PRO A 53 -14.08 -9.73 9.29
N GLU A 54 -15.37 -9.51 9.04
CA GLU A 54 -16.21 -10.48 8.30
C GLU A 54 -15.71 -10.67 6.86
N LEU A 55 -15.39 -9.58 6.15
CA LEU A 55 -14.82 -9.66 4.81
C LEU A 55 -13.51 -10.46 4.81
N ILE A 56 -12.62 -10.18 5.76
CA ILE A 56 -11.34 -10.90 5.88
C ILE A 56 -11.59 -12.38 6.15
N ALA A 57 -12.52 -12.73 7.03
CA ALA A 57 -12.88 -14.12 7.31
C ALA A 57 -13.47 -14.83 6.09
N ARG A 58 -14.24 -14.15 5.25
CA ARG A 58 -14.74 -14.71 3.97
C ARG A 58 -13.58 -14.98 3.01
N ILE A 59 -12.66 -14.02 2.84
CA ILE A 59 -11.49 -14.17 1.96
C ILE A 59 -10.58 -15.29 2.48
N HIS A 60 -10.36 -15.36 3.79
CA HIS A 60 -9.51 -16.39 4.42
C HIS A 60 -10.00 -17.83 4.16
N ARG A 61 -11.31 -18.01 4.01
CA ARG A 61 -11.91 -19.33 3.71
C ARG A 61 -11.80 -19.74 2.25
N ILE A 62 -11.37 -18.85 1.35
CA ILE A 62 -11.20 -19.18 -0.06
C ILE A 62 -9.94 -20.02 -0.23
N GLU A 63 -10.12 -21.27 -0.67
CA GLU A 63 -8.99 -22.17 -0.96
C GLU A 63 -8.08 -21.55 -2.03
N GLY A 64 -6.76 -21.53 -1.78
CA GLY A 64 -5.75 -20.90 -2.64
C GLY A 64 -5.34 -19.50 -2.21
N VAL A 65 -6.03 -18.84 -1.27
CA VAL A 65 -5.54 -17.63 -0.62
C VAL A 65 -4.52 -18.01 0.44
N GLU A 66 -3.26 -17.63 0.22
CA GLU A 66 -2.14 -17.97 1.11
C GLU A 66 -1.79 -16.83 2.08
N ASP A 67 -2.10 -15.57 1.73
CA ASP A 67 -1.67 -14.40 2.50
C ASP A 67 -2.65 -13.24 2.36
N ILE A 68 -3.13 -12.75 3.51
CA ILE A 68 -4.00 -11.58 3.57
C ILE A 68 -3.28 -10.48 4.34
N ALA A 69 -3.08 -9.34 3.71
CA ALA A 69 -2.44 -8.18 4.29
C ALA A 69 -3.39 -6.98 4.33
N LEU A 70 -3.20 -6.11 5.29
CA LEU A 70 -3.90 -4.83 5.42
C LEU A 70 -2.89 -3.68 5.34
N THR A 71 -3.25 -2.57 4.67
CA THR A 71 -2.53 -1.30 4.77
C THR A 71 -3.44 -0.27 5.43
N THR A 72 -2.99 0.41 6.47
CA THR A 72 -3.78 1.34 7.29
C THR A 72 -2.96 2.52 7.78
N ASN A 73 -3.60 3.63 8.07
CA ASN A 73 -3.00 4.75 8.80
C ASN A 73 -2.78 4.45 10.30
N GLY A 74 -3.24 3.31 10.79
CA GLY A 74 -3.03 2.84 12.16
C GLY A 74 -3.92 3.45 13.24
N SER A 75 -4.63 4.55 12.96
CA SER A 75 -5.39 5.30 13.98
C SER A 75 -6.47 4.48 14.71
N LEU A 76 -7.05 3.51 14.03
CA LEU A 76 -8.07 2.61 14.57
C LEU A 76 -7.55 1.20 14.87
N LEU A 77 -6.27 0.94 14.60
CA LEU A 77 -5.70 -0.40 14.65
C LEU A 77 -5.74 -1.00 16.07
N LYS A 78 -5.57 -0.18 17.11
CA LYS A 78 -5.70 -0.61 18.51
C LYS A 78 -7.05 -1.33 18.78
N LYS A 79 -8.13 -0.83 18.20
CA LYS A 79 -9.49 -1.42 18.34
C LYS A 79 -9.66 -2.70 17.53
N TYR A 80 -9.06 -2.75 16.33
CA TYR A 80 -9.34 -3.79 15.36
C TYR A 80 -8.30 -4.92 15.31
N ALA A 81 -7.11 -4.76 15.92
CA ALA A 81 -6.01 -5.73 15.83
C ALA A 81 -6.44 -7.17 16.14
N GLN A 82 -7.05 -7.39 17.29
CA GLN A 82 -7.50 -8.71 17.70
C GLN A 82 -8.61 -9.30 16.81
N PRO A 83 -9.71 -8.58 16.49
CA PRO A 83 -10.72 -9.05 15.54
C PRO A 83 -10.16 -9.39 14.15
N LEU A 84 -9.20 -8.61 13.64
CA LEU A 84 -8.59 -8.85 12.34
C LEU A 84 -7.71 -10.11 12.36
N ALA A 85 -6.92 -10.31 13.41
CA ALA A 85 -6.11 -11.52 13.58
C ALA A 85 -6.99 -12.77 13.66
N GLN A 86 -8.06 -12.73 14.45
CA GLN A 86 -9.03 -13.84 14.56
C GLN A 86 -9.75 -14.13 13.24
N ALA A 87 -9.93 -13.11 12.39
CA ALA A 87 -10.54 -13.26 11.06
C ALA A 87 -9.58 -13.89 10.03
N GLY A 88 -8.29 -14.09 10.35
CA GLY A 88 -7.29 -14.66 9.45
C GLY A 88 -6.41 -13.66 8.73
N LEU A 89 -6.35 -12.39 9.19
CA LEU A 89 -5.34 -11.45 8.70
C LEU A 89 -3.96 -11.94 9.10
N SER A 90 -3.02 -11.97 8.15
CA SER A 90 -1.65 -12.44 8.41
C SER A 90 -0.72 -11.30 8.84
N ARG A 91 -0.91 -10.12 8.26
CA ARG A 91 0.01 -9.00 8.47
C ARG A 91 -0.64 -7.63 8.23
N VAL A 92 -0.07 -6.63 8.87
CA VAL A 92 -0.48 -5.24 8.71
C VAL A 92 0.71 -4.38 8.28
N SER A 93 0.47 -3.46 7.35
CA SER A 93 1.38 -2.37 7.00
C SER A 93 0.79 -1.06 7.52
N VAL A 94 1.52 -0.40 8.41
CA VAL A 94 1.08 0.84 9.06
C VAL A 94 1.84 2.01 8.47
N SER A 95 1.14 3.03 7.99
CA SER A 95 1.74 4.26 7.50
C SER A 95 2.09 5.16 8.68
N LEU A 96 3.39 5.46 8.85
CA LEU A 96 3.89 6.37 9.87
C LEU A 96 5.14 7.07 9.32
N ASP A 97 5.00 8.35 9.00
CA ASP A 97 6.03 9.10 8.27
C ASP A 97 7.00 9.87 9.20
N SER A 98 6.72 9.95 10.50
CA SER A 98 7.57 10.55 11.53
C SER A 98 7.13 10.11 12.93
N LEU A 99 8.07 10.13 13.89
CA LEU A 99 7.78 10.03 15.33
C LEU A 99 7.59 11.40 15.98
N ASP A 100 7.95 12.47 15.29
CA ASP A 100 7.71 13.84 15.72
C ASP A 100 6.24 14.22 15.42
N GLU A 101 5.52 14.68 16.44
CA GLU A 101 4.07 14.96 16.34
C GLU A 101 3.74 16.06 15.32
N GLU A 102 4.58 17.10 15.22
CA GLU A 102 4.33 18.23 14.32
C GLU A 102 4.54 17.82 12.87
N ARG A 103 5.67 17.16 12.56
CA ARG A 103 5.95 16.66 11.20
C ARG A 103 4.96 15.59 10.79
N PHE A 104 4.63 14.67 11.69
CA PHE A 104 3.60 13.67 11.40
C PHE A 104 2.26 14.32 11.09
N PHE A 105 1.85 15.32 11.88
CA PHE A 105 0.60 16.04 11.67
C PHE A 105 0.57 16.79 10.34
N GLU A 106 1.67 17.44 9.94
CA GLU A 106 1.79 18.07 8.62
C GLU A 106 1.72 17.05 7.48
N MET A 107 2.46 15.94 7.57
CA MET A 107 2.53 14.95 6.50
C MET A 107 1.23 14.15 6.31
N ASN A 108 0.48 13.91 7.40
CA ASN A 108 -0.77 13.15 7.31
C ASN A 108 -2.00 14.00 6.91
N GLY A 109 -1.80 15.26 6.55
CA GLY A 109 -2.86 16.19 6.17
C GLY A 109 -3.66 16.70 7.37
N HIS A 110 -2.97 16.98 8.47
CA HIS A 110 -3.51 17.50 9.72
C HIS A 110 -4.51 16.56 10.42
N ARG A 111 -4.27 15.25 10.33
CA ARG A 111 -5.18 14.21 10.86
C ARG A 111 -4.41 13.22 11.73
N GLY A 112 -4.92 13.00 12.93
CA GLY A 112 -4.37 11.99 13.84
C GLY A 112 -3.09 12.41 14.55
N LYS A 113 -2.63 11.55 15.45
CA LYS A 113 -1.47 11.72 16.31
C LYS A 113 -0.59 10.47 16.25
N VAL A 114 0.69 10.59 16.60
CA VAL A 114 1.66 9.49 16.62
C VAL A 114 1.28 8.43 17.65
N LEU A 115 0.95 8.83 18.87
CA LEU A 115 0.71 7.88 19.97
C LEU A 115 -0.39 6.83 19.67
N PRO A 116 -1.57 7.17 19.14
CA PRO A 116 -2.58 6.15 18.78
C PRO A 116 -2.09 5.16 17.72
N VAL A 117 -1.21 5.59 16.80
CA VAL A 117 -0.63 4.72 15.79
C VAL A 117 0.35 3.74 16.42
N LEU A 118 1.24 4.21 17.31
CA LEU A 118 2.18 3.36 18.04
C LEU A 118 1.47 2.33 18.92
N GLU A 119 0.44 2.75 19.67
CA GLU A 119 -0.41 1.82 20.44
C GLU A 119 -1.09 0.77 19.53
N GLY A 120 -1.52 1.18 18.33
CA GLY A 120 -2.08 0.28 17.33
C GLY A 120 -1.08 -0.75 16.82
N ILE A 121 0.16 -0.35 16.59
CA ILE A 121 1.28 -1.22 16.19
C ILE A 121 1.55 -2.27 17.28
N GLU A 122 1.65 -1.84 18.55
CA GLU A 122 1.87 -2.74 19.67
C GLU A 122 0.72 -3.76 19.82
N LYS A 123 -0.53 -3.31 19.75
CA LYS A 123 -1.69 -4.20 19.79
C LYS A 123 -1.78 -5.17 18.61
N ALA A 124 -1.33 -4.77 17.44
CA ALA A 124 -1.26 -5.67 16.28
C ALA A 124 -0.20 -6.76 16.49
N ALA A 125 0.97 -6.41 17.02
CA ALA A 125 2.01 -7.37 17.35
C ALA A 125 1.58 -8.34 18.48
N GLU A 126 0.94 -7.83 19.54
CA GLU A 126 0.37 -8.65 20.63
C GLU A 126 -0.71 -9.63 20.12
N ALA A 127 -1.48 -9.23 19.10
CA ALA A 127 -2.47 -10.08 18.45
C ALA A 127 -1.86 -11.13 17.49
N GLY A 128 -0.53 -11.17 17.35
CA GLY A 128 0.19 -12.12 16.48
C GLY A 128 0.29 -11.72 15.03
N LEU A 129 -0.09 -10.49 14.65
CA LEU A 129 0.06 -9.99 13.30
C LEU A 129 1.53 -9.64 12.99
N GLN A 130 2.01 -9.98 11.80
CA GLN A 130 3.29 -9.43 11.34
C GLN A 130 3.13 -7.94 11.02
N VAL A 131 3.83 -7.09 11.75
CA VAL A 131 3.75 -5.63 11.55
C VAL A 131 4.90 -5.15 10.66
N LYS A 132 4.55 -4.34 9.66
CA LYS A 132 5.48 -3.57 8.84
C LYS A 132 5.10 -2.09 8.89
N ILE A 133 6.08 -1.23 9.05
CA ILE A 133 5.87 0.21 9.04
C ILE A 133 6.29 0.76 7.68
N ASN A 134 5.49 1.64 7.09
CA ASN A 134 5.81 2.35 5.86
C ASN A 134 6.05 3.82 6.19
N MET A 135 7.21 4.33 5.80
CA MET A 135 7.57 5.74 5.86
C MET A 135 7.83 6.25 4.44
N VAL A 136 7.02 7.16 3.95
CA VAL A 136 7.34 7.90 2.73
C VAL A 136 8.34 8.98 3.09
N VAL A 137 9.50 9.00 2.41
CA VAL A 137 10.55 9.98 2.69
C VAL A 137 10.49 11.10 1.67
N GLN A 138 10.28 12.33 2.14
CA GLN A 138 10.28 13.54 1.34
C GLN A 138 11.37 14.50 1.83
N LYS A 139 12.24 14.91 0.92
CA LYS A 139 13.34 15.82 1.20
C LYS A 139 12.85 17.16 1.74
N GLY A 140 13.48 17.63 2.81
CA GLY A 140 13.12 18.87 3.49
C GLY A 140 11.82 18.82 4.30
N LYS A 141 11.21 17.62 4.43
CA LYS A 141 10.02 17.40 5.26
C LYS A 141 10.32 16.47 6.43
N ASN A 142 10.65 15.21 6.15
CA ASN A 142 10.91 14.19 7.17
C ASN A 142 12.20 13.37 6.92
N ASP A 143 13.04 13.79 5.99
CA ASP A 143 14.31 13.12 5.69
C ASP A 143 15.27 13.10 6.90
N GLN A 144 15.20 14.10 7.79
CA GLN A 144 15.93 14.11 9.05
C GLN A 144 15.49 12.99 10.02
N ASP A 145 14.33 12.40 9.84
CA ASP A 145 13.79 11.35 10.72
C ASP A 145 14.23 9.93 10.33
N ILE A 146 14.92 9.76 9.18
CA ILE A 146 15.31 8.44 8.66
C ILE A 146 16.02 7.60 9.72
N VAL A 147 17.04 8.15 10.38
CA VAL A 147 17.85 7.43 11.37
C VAL A 147 17.06 7.17 12.64
N THR A 148 16.34 8.16 13.14
CA THR A 148 15.52 8.03 14.36
C THR A 148 14.43 6.96 14.20
N MET A 149 13.75 6.95 13.06
CA MET A 149 12.76 5.94 12.72
C MET A 149 13.39 4.54 12.61
N ALA A 150 14.55 4.44 11.94
CA ALA A 150 15.25 3.16 11.80
C ALA A 150 15.67 2.59 13.15
N GLN A 151 16.23 3.40 14.05
CA GLN A 151 16.64 3.00 15.38
C GLN A 151 15.45 2.57 16.24
N PHE A 152 14.39 3.37 16.28
CA PHE A 152 13.19 3.09 17.06
C PHE A 152 12.55 1.75 16.68
N PHE A 153 12.35 1.49 15.37
CA PHE A 153 11.73 0.24 14.94
C PHE A 153 12.67 -0.97 14.96
N LYS A 154 13.98 -0.74 14.88
CA LYS A 154 14.98 -1.78 15.18
C LYS A 154 14.85 -2.30 16.61
N GLU A 155 14.78 -1.42 17.60
CA GLU A 155 14.60 -1.76 19.02
C GLU A 155 13.27 -2.51 19.26
N LYS A 156 12.23 -2.13 18.55
CA LYS A 156 10.90 -2.77 18.59
C LYS A 156 10.82 -4.07 17.77
N GLN A 157 11.88 -4.44 17.05
CA GLN A 157 11.95 -5.61 16.14
C GLN A 157 10.87 -5.62 15.06
N HIS A 158 10.46 -4.44 14.57
CA HIS A 158 9.55 -4.29 13.47
C HIS A 158 10.27 -3.94 12.17
N ILE A 159 9.72 -4.42 11.05
CA ILE A 159 10.27 -4.11 9.72
C ILE A 159 9.83 -2.70 9.33
N LEU A 160 10.78 -1.77 9.25
CA LEU A 160 10.56 -0.44 8.68
C LEU A 160 10.85 -0.46 7.18
N ARG A 161 9.93 0.09 6.38
CA ARG A 161 10.10 0.25 4.95
C ARG A 161 10.08 1.73 4.59
N PHE A 162 11.17 2.21 4.04
CA PHE A 162 11.28 3.53 3.45
C PHE A 162 10.75 3.49 2.03
N ILE A 163 9.97 4.48 1.65
CA ILE A 163 9.37 4.59 0.32
C ILE A 163 9.82 5.94 -0.26
N GLU A 164 10.46 5.91 -1.42
CA GLU A 164 10.77 7.13 -2.14
C GLU A 164 9.49 7.90 -2.47
N TYR A 165 9.51 9.22 -2.27
CA TYR A 165 8.39 10.08 -2.59
C TYR A 165 8.05 10.00 -4.07
N MET A 166 6.82 9.62 -4.41
CA MET A 166 6.38 9.29 -5.76
C MET A 166 5.31 10.26 -6.27
N ASP A 167 5.24 10.39 -7.58
CA ASP A 167 4.26 11.19 -8.32
C ASP A 167 2.89 10.49 -8.48
N VAL A 168 2.34 9.95 -7.39
CA VAL A 168 1.04 9.28 -7.36
C VAL A 168 -0.10 10.29 -7.36
N GLY A 169 -1.14 10.05 -8.16
CA GLY A 169 -2.26 10.97 -8.30
C GLY A 169 -1.86 12.30 -8.95
N ASN A 170 -2.70 13.31 -8.76
CA ASN A 170 -2.51 14.65 -9.32
C ASN A 170 -2.33 15.74 -8.25
N SER A 171 -2.62 15.41 -7.00
CA SER A 171 -2.79 16.39 -5.91
C SER A 171 -1.59 16.53 -4.98
N ASN A 172 -0.52 15.71 -5.13
CA ASN A 172 0.57 15.70 -4.16
C ASN A 172 1.71 16.69 -4.43
N GLY A 173 1.64 17.48 -5.50
CA GLY A 173 2.65 18.52 -5.82
C GLY A 173 4.06 17.99 -6.05
N TRP A 174 4.20 16.74 -6.45
CA TRP A 174 5.48 16.04 -6.57
C TRP A 174 6.49 16.74 -7.48
N ARG A 175 7.75 16.80 -7.04
CA ARG A 175 8.91 17.22 -7.81
C ARG A 175 10.05 16.25 -7.58
N LEU A 176 10.89 16.06 -8.59
CA LEU A 176 12.05 15.15 -8.50
C LEU A 176 13.05 15.61 -7.43
N ASP A 177 13.20 16.91 -7.23
CA ASP A 177 14.10 17.50 -6.22
C ASP A 177 13.69 17.16 -4.78
N ASP A 178 12.43 16.76 -4.57
CA ASP A 178 11.89 16.38 -3.26
C ASP A 178 12.13 14.90 -2.93
N VAL A 179 12.75 14.14 -3.85
CA VAL A 179 13.03 12.71 -3.67
C VAL A 179 14.34 12.52 -2.92
N VAL A 180 14.29 11.67 -1.88
CA VAL A 180 15.50 11.11 -1.25
C VAL A 180 15.70 9.73 -1.83
N SER A 181 16.85 9.50 -2.47
CA SER A 181 17.12 8.26 -3.17
C SER A 181 17.32 7.07 -2.22
N LYS A 182 17.08 5.84 -2.72
CA LYS A 182 17.43 4.60 -1.99
C LYS A 182 18.87 4.63 -1.49
N LYS A 183 19.81 5.11 -2.32
CA LYS A 183 21.22 5.20 -1.97
C LYS A 183 21.41 6.11 -0.75
N ASP A 184 20.85 7.30 -0.75
CA ASP A 184 20.98 8.25 0.34
C ASP A 184 20.34 7.73 1.63
N ILE A 185 19.15 7.11 1.54
CA ILE A 185 18.50 6.47 2.70
C ILE A 185 19.40 5.42 3.33
N ILE A 186 19.97 4.53 2.52
CA ILE A 186 20.87 3.48 3.01
C ILE A 186 22.16 4.06 3.59
N GLU A 187 22.76 5.06 2.97
CA GLU A 187 23.97 5.71 3.47
C GLU A 187 23.73 6.36 4.84
N HIS A 188 22.62 7.07 5.03
CA HIS A 188 22.27 7.66 6.32
C HIS A 188 22.16 6.62 7.42
N ILE A 189 21.48 5.50 7.17
CA ILE A 189 21.30 4.45 8.18
C ILE A 189 22.60 3.70 8.42
N HIS A 190 23.36 3.39 7.36
CA HIS A 190 24.60 2.62 7.44
C HIS A 190 25.66 3.26 8.33
N GLN A 191 25.71 4.60 8.39
CA GLN A 191 26.63 5.34 9.26
C GLN A 191 26.40 5.08 10.75
N PHE A 192 25.16 4.80 11.16
CA PHE A 192 24.77 4.56 12.55
C PHE A 192 24.58 3.07 12.86
N SER A 193 24.06 2.31 11.92
CA SER A 193 23.80 0.88 12.05
C SER A 193 24.15 0.20 10.74
N PRO A 194 25.32 -0.43 10.63
CA PRO A 194 25.77 -1.05 9.39
C PRO A 194 24.75 -2.06 8.84
N LEU A 195 24.52 -1.96 7.53
CA LEU A 195 23.54 -2.75 6.80
C LEU A 195 24.24 -3.68 5.79
N GLN A 196 23.65 -4.84 5.54
CA GLN A 196 24.01 -5.73 4.45
C GLN A 196 22.78 -6.08 3.61
N PRO A 197 22.88 -6.14 2.27
CA PRO A 197 21.76 -6.53 1.43
C PRO A 197 21.41 -8.00 1.66
N VAL A 198 20.12 -8.33 1.57
CA VAL A 198 19.62 -9.71 1.65
C VAL A 198 18.72 -10.01 0.45
N ALA A 199 18.65 -11.29 0.08
CA ALA A 199 17.85 -11.74 -1.06
C ALA A 199 16.35 -11.42 -0.85
N PRO A 200 15.60 -11.17 -1.94
CA PRO A 200 14.15 -11.01 -1.85
C PRO A 200 13.49 -12.32 -1.38
N ASN A 201 12.39 -12.20 -0.64
CA ASN A 201 11.62 -13.35 -0.15
C ASN A 201 10.90 -14.10 -1.29
N TYR A 202 10.57 -13.39 -2.37
CA TYR A 202 9.86 -13.93 -3.53
C TYR A 202 10.09 -13.04 -4.76
N ARG A 203 9.91 -13.61 -5.94
CA ARG A 203 10.00 -12.88 -7.21
C ARG A 203 8.94 -11.76 -7.26
N GLY A 204 9.34 -10.53 -7.59
CA GLY A 204 8.44 -9.36 -7.64
C GLY A 204 8.23 -8.67 -6.30
N GLU A 205 9.01 -9.00 -5.26
CA GLU A 205 9.05 -8.21 -4.03
C GLU A 205 9.48 -6.78 -4.36
N VAL A 206 8.70 -5.78 -3.89
CA VAL A 206 8.94 -4.37 -4.26
C VAL A 206 10.02 -3.69 -3.43
N ALA A 207 10.23 -4.17 -2.22
CA ALA A 207 11.24 -3.62 -1.33
C ALA A 207 12.59 -4.32 -1.54
N THR A 208 13.64 -3.54 -1.81
CA THR A 208 15.00 -4.04 -1.63
C THR A 208 15.25 -4.16 -0.13
N ARG A 209 15.68 -5.35 0.32
CA ARG A 209 15.82 -5.68 1.74
C ARG A 209 17.26 -5.56 2.19
N PHE A 210 17.43 -5.09 3.43
CA PHE A 210 18.70 -4.98 4.11
C PHE A 210 18.55 -5.47 5.56
N GLN A 211 19.50 -6.27 6.00
CA GLN A 211 19.61 -6.70 7.39
C GLN A 211 20.66 -5.86 8.13
N TYR A 212 20.41 -5.54 9.37
CA TYR A 212 21.44 -4.98 10.25
C TYR A 212 22.54 -6.02 10.49
N GLN A 213 23.81 -5.61 10.45
CA GLN A 213 24.95 -6.54 10.61
C GLN A 213 25.02 -7.20 11.98
N ASP A 214 24.40 -6.58 13.01
CA ASP A 214 24.21 -7.21 14.33
C ASP A 214 23.07 -8.25 14.37
N ALA A 215 22.49 -8.57 13.22
CA ALA A 215 21.37 -9.49 13.02
C ALA A 215 20.07 -9.12 13.77
N GLN A 216 19.96 -7.89 14.29
CA GLN A 216 18.77 -7.40 15.02
C GLN A 216 17.75 -6.72 14.11
N GLY A 217 17.15 -7.48 13.19
CA GLY A 217 16.08 -7.00 12.33
C GLY A 217 16.51 -6.59 10.93
N GLU A 218 15.56 -6.09 10.17
CA GLU A 218 15.73 -5.69 8.79
C GLU A 218 14.98 -4.39 8.47
N ILE A 219 15.43 -3.73 7.40
CA ILE A 219 14.71 -2.64 6.75
C ILE A 219 14.44 -2.99 5.29
N GLY A 220 13.49 -2.30 4.68
CA GLY A 220 13.25 -2.36 3.25
C GLY A 220 13.26 -0.97 2.63
N VAL A 221 13.63 -0.86 1.36
CA VAL A 221 13.50 0.38 0.60
C VAL A 221 12.71 0.11 -0.68
N ILE A 222 11.63 0.87 -0.88
CA ILE A 222 10.79 0.83 -2.07
C ILE A 222 11.18 2.02 -2.95
N SER A 223 11.95 1.73 -4.00
CA SER A 223 12.59 2.74 -4.87
C SER A 223 11.95 2.80 -6.25
N SER A 224 10.70 3.26 -6.33
CA SER A 224 9.99 3.35 -7.62
C SER A 224 10.43 4.52 -8.50
N VAL A 225 11.30 5.41 -7.99
CA VAL A 225 11.81 6.58 -8.70
C VAL A 225 13.22 6.37 -9.19
N THR A 226 14.15 5.96 -8.29
CA THR A 226 15.57 5.84 -8.64
C THR A 226 16.00 4.45 -9.07
N ASP A 227 15.25 3.41 -8.70
CA ASP A 227 15.54 2.01 -9.06
C ASP A 227 14.21 1.25 -9.25
N SER A 228 13.62 1.39 -10.44
CA SER A 228 12.30 0.89 -10.76
C SER A 228 12.24 -0.65 -10.84
N PHE A 229 11.05 -1.20 -10.61
CA PHE A 229 10.80 -2.65 -10.57
C PHE A 229 9.61 -3.07 -11.46
N CYS A 230 9.31 -2.32 -12.52
CA CYS A 230 8.16 -2.59 -13.39
C CYS A 230 8.26 -3.92 -14.12
N SER A 231 9.47 -4.34 -14.52
CA SER A 231 9.71 -5.58 -15.28
C SER A 231 9.25 -6.86 -14.55
N ASN A 232 9.19 -6.85 -13.23
CA ASN A 232 8.77 -7.99 -12.40
C ASN A 232 7.44 -7.75 -11.68
N CYS A 233 6.67 -6.73 -12.07
CA CYS A 233 5.44 -6.36 -11.39
C CYS A 233 4.31 -7.36 -11.68
N SER A 234 3.84 -8.06 -10.63
CA SER A 234 2.74 -9.03 -10.68
C SER A 234 1.48 -8.54 -9.94
N ARG A 235 1.33 -7.22 -9.76
CA ARG A 235 0.25 -6.63 -8.96
C ARG A 235 -0.88 -6.13 -9.85
N ALA A 236 -2.11 -6.38 -9.41
CA ALA A 236 -3.31 -5.72 -9.90
C ALA A 236 -4.01 -5.02 -8.72
N ARG A 237 -4.90 -4.10 -9.00
CA ARG A 237 -5.68 -3.35 -8.03
C ARG A 237 -7.14 -3.38 -8.42
N LEU A 238 -7.99 -3.65 -7.45
CA LEU A 238 -9.44 -3.54 -7.58
C LEU A 238 -9.89 -2.39 -6.69
N SER A 239 -10.47 -1.35 -7.29
CA SER A 239 -11.00 -0.24 -6.50
C SER A 239 -12.28 -0.63 -5.76
N ALA A 240 -12.70 0.20 -4.81
CA ALA A 240 -13.89 -0.08 -4.00
C ALA A 240 -15.18 -0.20 -4.84
N GLU A 241 -15.25 0.50 -5.96
CA GLU A 241 -16.36 0.42 -6.91
C GLU A 241 -16.23 -0.66 -7.97
N GLY A 242 -15.15 -1.47 -7.95
CA GLY A 242 -15.00 -2.62 -8.83
C GLY A 242 -14.29 -2.40 -10.15
N SER A 243 -13.51 -1.33 -10.27
CA SER A 243 -12.63 -1.11 -11.43
C SER A 243 -11.28 -1.79 -11.22
N LEU A 244 -10.84 -2.55 -12.23
CA LEU A 244 -9.54 -3.23 -12.25
C LEU A 244 -8.47 -2.33 -12.87
N TYR A 245 -7.35 -2.20 -12.16
CA TYR A 245 -6.16 -1.46 -12.60
C TYR A 245 -4.93 -2.35 -12.55
N THR A 246 -4.07 -2.26 -13.53
CA THR A 246 -2.82 -3.03 -13.64
C THR A 246 -1.60 -2.27 -13.12
N CYS A 247 -1.73 -0.95 -12.89
CA CYS A 247 -0.64 -0.09 -12.40
C CYS A 247 -1.14 0.91 -11.35
N LEU A 248 -0.26 1.29 -10.41
CA LEU A 248 -0.51 2.38 -9.45
C LEU A 248 -0.67 3.75 -10.15
N PHE A 249 -0.02 3.90 -11.29
CA PHE A 249 -0.03 5.12 -12.10
C PHE A 249 -1.01 5.04 -13.28
N ALA A 250 -2.00 4.16 -13.20
CA ALA A 250 -3.02 4.03 -14.23
C ALA A 250 -3.85 5.31 -14.39
N THR A 251 -4.28 5.57 -15.60
CA THR A 251 -5.19 6.67 -15.96
C THR A 251 -6.61 6.18 -16.21
N GLU A 252 -6.76 4.88 -16.49
CA GLU A 252 -8.03 4.23 -16.79
C GLU A 252 -8.10 2.87 -16.11
N GLY A 253 -9.31 2.40 -15.81
CA GLY A 253 -9.59 1.09 -15.23
C GLY A 253 -10.67 0.35 -16.01
N THR A 254 -10.73 -0.96 -15.86
CA THR A 254 -11.76 -1.81 -16.45
C THR A 254 -12.87 -2.07 -15.43
N ASP A 255 -14.11 -1.69 -15.73
CA ASP A 255 -15.27 -1.85 -14.83
C ASP A 255 -15.70 -3.32 -14.76
N LEU A 256 -15.31 -4.03 -13.69
CA LEU A 256 -15.77 -5.40 -13.41
C LEU A 256 -17.12 -5.42 -12.70
N ARG A 257 -17.52 -4.33 -12.03
CA ARG A 257 -18.83 -4.24 -11.37
C ARG A 257 -19.97 -4.34 -12.37
N GLU A 258 -19.82 -3.69 -13.54
CA GLU A 258 -20.85 -3.80 -14.58
C GLU A 258 -21.05 -5.26 -15.01
N LEU A 259 -19.96 -6.01 -15.21
CA LEU A 259 -20.04 -7.43 -15.54
C LEU A 259 -20.72 -8.26 -14.41
N LEU A 260 -20.40 -7.98 -13.15
CA LEU A 260 -21.03 -8.64 -12.01
C LEU A 260 -22.53 -8.39 -11.95
N ARG A 261 -22.94 -7.13 -12.10
CA ARG A 261 -24.33 -6.67 -11.90
C ARG A 261 -25.23 -6.88 -13.11
N SER A 262 -24.64 -7.04 -14.32
CA SER A 262 -25.38 -7.43 -15.52
C SER A 262 -25.66 -8.94 -15.59
N GLY A 263 -25.27 -9.72 -14.57
CA GLY A 263 -25.53 -11.16 -14.53
C GLY A 263 -24.60 -12.00 -15.39
N GLN A 264 -23.43 -11.47 -15.78
CA GLN A 264 -22.42 -12.25 -16.50
C GLN A 264 -21.91 -13.40 -15.62
N ASP A 265 -21.61 -14.52 -16.26
CA ASP A 265 -21.01 -15.67 -15.60
C ASP A 265 -19.52 -15.47 -15.30
N ASP A 266 -18.94 -16.36 -14.50
CA ASP A 266 -17.54 -16.27 -14.12
C ASP A 266 -16.60 -16.41 -15.32
N ALA A 267 -17.00 -17.17 -16.36
CA ALA A 267 -16.19 -17.33 -17.57
C ALA A 267 -16.02 -16.02 -18.33
N ALA A 268 -17.06 -15.21 -18.43
CA ALA A 268 -16.99 -13.89 -19.05
C ALA A 268 -16.08 -12.93 -18.28
N ILE A 269 -16.17 -12.94 -16.94
CA ILE A 269 -15.32 -12.12 -16.07
C ILE A 269 -13.85 -12.57 -16.14
N ILE A 270 -13.58 -13.88 -16.10
CA ILE A 270 -12.25 -14.45 -16.29
C ILE A 270 -11.65 -14.00 -17.62
N LYS A 271 -12.40 -14.12 -18.72
CA LYS A 271 -11.96 -13.69 -20.04
C LYS A 271 -11.59 -12.20 -20.07
N CYS A 272 -12.40 -11.34 -19.43
CA CYS A 272 -12.13 -9.92 -19.33
C CYS A 272 -10.83 -9.66 -18.56
N ILE A 273 -10.66 -10.25 -17.35
CA ILE A 273 -9.46 -10.07 -16.52
C ILE A 273 -8.21 -10.57 -17.25
N THR A 274 -8.29 -11.76 -17.88
CA THR A 274 -7.18 -12.36 -18.63
C THR A 274 -6.75 -11.44 -19.77
N ASN A 275 -7.70 -10.94 -20.57
CA ASN A 275 -7.41 -10.03 -21.66
C ASN A 275 -6.72 -8.74 -21.15
N VAL A 276 -7.22 -8.13 -20.07
CA VAL A 276 -6.60 -6.94 -19.46
C VAL A 276 -5.17 -7.25 -19.01
N TRP A 277 -4.94 -8.43 -18.43
CA TRP A 277 -3.62 -8.82 -17.94
C TRP A 277 -2.63 -9.12 -19.07
N GLU A 278 -3.04 -9.83 -20.10
CA GLU A 278 -2.20 -10.23 -21.23
C GLU A 278 -1.83 -9.03 -22.14
N THR A 279 -2.72 -8.03 -22.25
CA THR A 279 -2.47 -6.84 -23.06
C THR A 279 -1.77 -5.70 -22.31
N ARG A 280 -1.50 -5.89 -20.98
CA ARG A 280 -0.85 -4.85 -20.18
C ARG A 280 0.57 -4.56 -20.65
N ASN A 281 0.88 -3.28 -20.71
CA ASN A 281 2.21 -2.77 -21.05
C ASN A 281 2.70 -1.69 -20.07
N ASP A 282 2.14 -1.67 -18.86
CA ASP A 282 2.44 -0.67 -17.83
C ASP A 282 3.91 -0.72 -17.38
N ARG A 283 4.66 0.30 -17.69
CA ARG A 283 6.06 0.48 -17.28
C ARG A 283 6.36 1.91 -16.86
N TYR A 284 5.38 2.61 -16.30
CA TYR A 284 5.50 4.03 -16.00
C TYR A 284 6.74 4.40 -15.17
N SER A 285 7.08 3.62 -14.15
CA SER A 285 8.26 3.92 -13.32
C SER A 285 9.57 3.79 -14.11
N ASP A 286 9.65 2.84 -15.07
CA ASP A 286 10.81 2.69 -15.97
C ASP A 286 10.86 3.83 -17.01
N GLU A 287 9.69 4.33 -17.44
CA GLU A 287 9.54 5.32 -18.50
C GLU A 287 9.41 6.75 -17.96
N ARG A 288 9.52 6.94 -16.64
CA ARG A 288 9.36 8.25 -16.00
C ARG A 288 10.43 9.22 -16.49
N ASN A 289 9.98 10.29 -17.14
CA ASN A 289 10.76 11.45 -17.53
C ASN A 289 9.85 12.69 -17.59
N GLU A 290 10.40 13.86 -17.80
CA GLU A 290 9.64 15.12 -17.85
C GLU A 290 8.50 15.09 -18.87
N GLN A 291 8.71 14.47 -20.03
CA GLN A 291 7.69 14.39 -21.10
C GLN A 291 6.54 13.45 -20.71
N THR A 292 6.84 12.27 -20.12
CA THR A 292 5.81 11.32 -19.67
C THR A 292 5.03 11.87 -18.49
N MET A 293 5.68 12.60 -17.58
CA MET A 293 5.01 13.30 -16.48
C MET A 293 4.07 14.40 -17.00
N ALA A 294 4.53 15.22 -17.94
CA ALA A 294 3.72 16.30 -18.54
C ALA A 294 2.49 15.75 -19.26
N LYS A 295 2.63 14.67 -20.04
CA LYS A 295 1.51 14.03 -20.76
C LYS A 295 0.45 13.45 -19.81
N ARG A 296 0.83 13.01 -18.61
CA ARG A 296 -0.08 12.39 -17.63
C ARG A 296 -0.56 13.37 -16.55
N LYS A 297 -0.15 14.63 -16.62
CA LYS A 297 -0.63 15.64 -15.69
C LYS A 297 -2.15 15.77 -15.78
N ASN A 298 -2.82 15.72 -14.62
CA ASN A 298 -4.28 15.76 -14.48
C ASN A 298 -5.05 14.53 -15.01
N SER A 299 -4.39 13.46 -15.44
CA SER A 299 -5.06 12.25 -15.92
C SER A 299 -4.87 11.04 -15.00
N LYS A 300 -3.98 11.13 -13.99
CA LYS A 300 -3.73 10.05 -13.04
C LYS A 300 -4.91 9.87 -12.09
N ILE A 301 -5.18 8.65 -11.73
CA ILE A 301 -6.17 8.34 -10.71
C ILE A 301 -5.53 8.53 -9.33
N GLU A 302 -6.26 9.13 -8.41
CA GLU A 302 -5.76 9.37 -7.05
C GLU A 302 -5.48 8.04 -6.32
N MET A 303 -4.34 7.98 -5.61
CA MET A 303 -3.95 6.79 -4.85
C MET A 303 -5.00 6.41 -3.79
N SER A 304 -5.69 7.39 -3.22
CA SER A 304 -6.80 7.17 -2.28
C SER A 304 -7.99 6.43 -2.89
N HIS A 305 -8.12 6.44 -4.21
CA HIS A 305 -9.18 5.75 -4.94
C HIS A 305 -8.80 4.30 -5.29
N ILE A 306 -7.56 4.07 -5.74
CA ILE A 306 -7.12 2.74 -6.19
C ILE A 306 -6.26 1.99 -5.16
N GLY A 307 -6.07 2.56 -4.00
CA GLY A 307 -5.28 1.99 -2.91
C GLY A 307 -3.76 2.04 -3.14
N GLY A 308 -3.02 2.30 -2.09
CA GLY A 308 -1.56 2.42 -2.08
C GLY A 308 -0.88 1.51 -1.06
#